data_e18edb83f3227d6cc9fdd9087dbf4ecc
#
_entry.id   e18edb83f3227d6cc9fdd9087dbf4ecc
#
_cell.length_a   1.000
_cell.length_b   1.000
_cell.length_c   1.000
_cell.angle_alpha   90.00
_cell.angle_beta   90.00
_cell.angle_gamma   90.00
#
_symmetry.space_group_name_H-M   'P 1'
#
loop_
_entity.id
_entity.type
_entity.pdbx_description
1 polymer ?
#
loop_
_entity_poly.entity_id
_entity_poly.type
_entity_poly.pdbx_seq_one_letter_code
_entity_poly.pdbx_strand_id
1 'polypeptide(L)'
;LMPRTVKKYANRRLYDTEASRHVTLDGIRQLVAGGEDVVVIDDTTGEDITRSILLQVIAEQEQGGRPILSAEMLRHIIRFYGNPLQELMGGYLERSLDVFMKQQKSLQDQIQKSMGALPLGMVPPSMSPLGSMQDMAAKNMEAWTQMQKTFLDMMMPRPVPEKPKDKPTDH
;
A
#
# COMPACT_ATOMS: atom_id res chain seq x y z
N LEU A 1 7.71 8.94 -17.87
CA LEU A 1 7.95 10.18 -17.14
C LEU A 1 9.30 10.02 -16.48
N MET A 2 10.20 10.98 -16.65
CA MET A 2 11.48 10.98 -15.94
C MET A 2 11.23 11.44 -14.50
N PRO A 3 11.87 10.82 -13.50
CA PRO A 3 11.70 11.24 -12.11
C PRO A 3 12.26 12.64 -11.89
N ARG A 4 11.58 13.44 -11.07
CA ARG A 4 12.00 14.79 -10.69
C ARG A 4 13.17 14.72 -9.74
N THR A 5 14.29 15.28 -10.14
CA THR A 5 15.54 15.18 -9.39
C THR A 5 15.69 16.36 -8.42
N VAL A 6 15.89 16.02 -7.15
CA VAL A 6 16.24 16.96 -6.09
C VAL A 6 17.66 16.65 -5.61
N LYS A 7 18.49 17.68 -5.42
CA LYS A 7 19.84 17.57 -4.87
C LYS A 7 19.88 18.00 -3.42
N LYS A 8 20.55 17.22 -2.58
CA LYS A 8 20.84 17.60 -1.19
C LYS A 8 22.30 18.04 -1.09
N TYR A 9 22.51 19.28 -0.70
CA TYR A 9 23.84 19.85 -0.49
C TYR A 9 24.38 19.58 0.92
N ALA A 10 25.70 19.76 1.10
CA ALA A 10 26.39 19.56 2.37
C ALA A 10 25.81 20.41 3.54
N ASN A 11 25.22 21.56 3.24
CA ASN A 11 24.51 22.41 4.19
C ASN A 11 23.08 21.93 4.55
N ARG A 12 22.74 20.69 4.21
CA ARG A 12 21.42 20.03 4.41
C ARG A 12 20.27 20.68 3.65
N ARG A 13 20.52 21.61 2.74
CA ARG A 13 19.48 22.23 1.90
C ARG A 13 19.17 21.33 0.71
N LEU A 14 17.89 21.23 0.41
CA LEU A 14 17.38 20.52 -0.77
C LEU A 14 17.17 21.54 -1.90
N TYR A 15 17.50 21.16 -3.11
CA TYR A 15 17.38 21.97 -4.31
C TYR A 15 16.71 21.18 -5.42
N ASP A 16 15.59 21.67 -5.88
CA ASP A 16 14.85 21.12 -6.99
C ASP A 16 15.50 21.58 -8.31
N THR A 17 16.05 20.65 -9.05
CA THR A 17 16.79 20.95 -10.28
C THR A 17 15.90 21.40 -11.43
N GLU A 18 14.63 20.95 -11.46
CA GLU A 18 13.67 21.33 -12.49
C GLU A 18 13.10 22.73 -12.23
N ALA A 19 12.66 22.99 -11.01
CA ALA A 19 12.15 24.31 -10.64
C ALA A 19 13.24 25.33 -10.36
N SER A 20 14.52 24.92 -10.36
CA SER A 20 15.70 25.76 -10.08
C SER A 20 15.57 26.57 -8.78
N ARG A 21 15.06 25.94 -7.71
CA ARG A 21 14.82 26.58 -6.40
C ARG A 21 15.08 25.64 -5.24
N HIS A 22 15.33 26.24 -4.07
CA HIS A 22 15.36 25.48 -2.83
C HIS A 22 13.96 24.94 -2.49
N VAL A 23 13.93 23.73 -1.94
CA VAL A 23 12.72 23.04 -1.51
C VAL A 23 12.90 22.54 -0.06
N THR A 24 11.82 22.55 0.71
CA THR A 24 11.76 22.02 2.08
C THR A 24 11.25 20.59 2.07
N LEU A 25 11.29 19.90 3.23
CA LEU A 25 10.65 18.59 3.38
C LEU A 25 9.15 18.64 3.07
N ASP A 26 8.45 19.70 3.49
CA ASP A 26 7.05 19.93 3.12
C ASP A 26 6.87 20.12 1.60
N GLY A 27 7.81 20.82 0.95
CA GLY A 27 7.83 20.92 -0.51
C GLY A 27 7.97 19.56 -1.19
N ILE A 28 8.84 18.67 -0.70
CA ILE A 28 8.93 17.27 -1.19
C ILE A 28 7.60 16.53 -0.97
N ARG A 29 6.98 16.69 0.20
CA ARG A 29 5.66 16.12 0.48
C ARG A 29 4.62 16.54 -0.54
N GLN A 30 4.57 17.84 -0.89
CA GLN A 30 3.63 18.37 -1.87
C GLN A 30 3.85 17.79 -3.27
N LEU A 31 5.10 17.63 -3.69
CA LEU A 31 5.44 17.01 -4.98
C LEU A 31 4.96 15.56 -5.03
N VAL A 32 5.28 14.77 -4.02
CA VAL A 32 4.85 13.36 -3.92
C VAL A 32 3.33 13.24 -3.84
N ALA A 33 2.66 14.08 -3.05
CA ALA A 33 1.20 14.11 -2.95
C ALA A 33 0.53 14.53 -4.27
N GLY A 34 1.22 15.34 -5.09
CA GLY A 34 0.81 15.70 -6.44
C GLY A 34 1.01 14.59 -7.48
N GLY A 35 1.59 13.45 -7.09
CA GLY A 35 1.86 12.31 -7.99
C GLY A 35 3.19 12.42 -8.75
N GLU A 36 4.06 13.35 -8.35
CA GLU A 36 5.41 13.45 -8.92
C GLU A 36 6.30 12.32 -8.40
N ASP A 37 7.03 11.70 -9.30
CA ASP A 37 8.08 10.74 -8.95
C ASP A 37 9.36 11.50 -8.62
N VAL A 38 9.73 11.53 -7.32
CA VAL A 38 10.84 12.35 -6.82
C VAL A 38 12.03 11.46 -6.47
N VAL A 39 13.19 11.80 -6.98
CA VAL A 39 14.47 11.19 -6.62
C VAL A 39 15.36 12.23 -5.95
N VAL A 40 15.96 11.89 -4.82
CA VAL A 40 16.85 12.77 -4.07
C VAL A 40 18.26 12.22 -4.06
N ILE A 41 19.20 13.00 -4.60
CA ILE A 41 20.62 12.63 -4.69
C ILE A 41 21.45 13.52 -3.75
N ASP A 42 22.34 12.93 -3.01
CA ASP A 42 23.35 13.67 -2.25
C ASP A 42 24.39 14.24 -3.23
N ASP A 43 24.50 15.56 -3.30
CA ASP A 43 25.39 16.25 -4.26
C ASP A 43 26.87 15.99 -3.96
N THR A 44 27.20 15.62 -2.72
CA THR A 44 28.58 15.36 -2.30
C THR A 44 29.05 13.95 -2.64
N THR A 45 28.19 12.96 -2.38
CA THR A 45 28.53 11.53 -2.56
C THR A 45 28.00 10.94 -3.87
N GLY A 46 26.99 11.57 -4.48
CA GLY A 46 26.27 11.06 -5.64
C GLY A 46 25.30 9.91 -5.29
N GLU A 47 25.11 9.59 -4.01
CA GLU A 47 24.25 8.51 -3.57
C GLU A 47 22.77 8.89 -3.65
N ASP A 48 21.92 7.91 -3.97
CA ASP A 48 20.47 8.03 -3.88
C ASP A 48 20.04 7.94 -2.41
N ILE A 49 19.59 9.05 -1.87
CA ILE A 49 19.09 9.18 -0.50
C ILE A 49 17.58 9.39 -0.43
N THR A 50 16.86 9.10 -1.51
CA THR A 50 15.41 9.30 -1.65
C THR A 50 14.66 8.68 -0.47
N ARG A 51 14.94 7.41 -0.17
CA ARG A 51 14.28 6.71 0.95
C ARG A 51 14.49 7.42 2.29
N SER A 52 15.71 7.89 2.56
CA SER A 52 16.03 8.60 3.80
C SER A 52 15.26 9.90 3.93
N ILE A 53 15.13 10.63 2.84
CA ILE A 53 14.38 11.90 2.81
C ILE A 53 12.88 11.66 2.96
N LEU A 54 12.32 10.65 2.29
CA LEU A 54 10.90 10.30 2.43
C LEU A 54 10.55 9.87 3.86
N LEU A 55 11.43 9.13 4.54
CA LEU A 55 11.26 8.80 5.96
C LEU A 55 11.27 10.06 6.85
N GLN A 56 12.11 11.05 6.55
CA GLN A 56 12.12 12.33 7.27
C GLN A 56 10.83 13.10 7.04
N VAL A 57 10.32 13.13 5.81
CA VAL A 57 9.01 13.73 5.48
C VAL A 57 7.89 13.09 6.30
N ILE A 58 7.84 11.75 6.36
CA ILE A 58 6.84 11.04 7.16
C ILE A 58 6.98 11.41 8.64
N ALA A 59 8.20 11.37 9.19
CA ALA A 59 8.45 11.70 10.61
C ALA A 59 8.01 13.12 10.96
N GLU A 60 8.23 14.09 10.07
CA GLU A 60 7.80 15.48 10.26
C GLU A 60 6.26 15.60 10.27
N GLN A 61 5.58 14.87 9.36
CA GLN A 61 4.12 14.87 9.31
C GLN A 61 3.49 14.21 10.55
N GLU A 62 4.11 13.15 11.05
CA GLU A 62 3.63 12.45 12.25
C GLU A 62 3.82 13.29 13.54
N GLN A 63 4.80 14.20 13.57
CA GLN A 63 5.03 15.08 14.70
C GLN A 63 4.19 16.37 14.67
N GLY A 64 3.91 16.91 13.49
CA GLY A 64 3.31 18.22 13.32
C GLY A 64 1.82 18.24 12.96
N GLY A 65 1.23 17.08 12.62
CA GLY A 65 -0.10 17.01 12.06
C GLY A 65 -1.06 16.08 12.78
N ARG A 66 -1.92 15.43 12.00
CA ARG A 66 -2.76 14.31 12.46
C ARG A 66 -2.00 13.01 12.23
N PRO A 67 -1.42 12.39 13.27
CA PRO A 67 -0.64 11.18 13.10
C PRO A 67 -1.50 10.04 12.55
N ILE A 68 -0.98 9.35 11.55
CA ILE A 68 -1.62 8.15 10.97
C ILE A 68 -1.10 6.90 11.68
N LEU A 69 0.17 6.95 12.13
CA LEU A 69 0.86 5.83 12.75
C LEU A 69 0.67 5.85 14.28
N SER A 70 -0.15 4.94 14.81
CA SER A 70 -0.26 4.79 16.26
C SER A 70 1.06 4.28 16.86
N ALA A 71 1.30 4.57 18.15
CA ALA A 71 2.46 4.06 18.87
C ALA A 71 2.53 2.51 18.85
N GLU A 72 1.38 1.85 18.82
CA GLU A 72 1.30 0.40 18.72
C GLU A 72 1.75 -0.09 17.35
N MET A 73 1.27 0.55 16.29
CA MET A 73 1.69 0.26 14.92
C MET A 73 3.20 0.45 14.73
N LEU A 74 3.76 1.54 15.26
CA LEU A 74 5.22 1.77 15.23
C LEU A 74 5.99 0.68 15.96
N ARG A 75 5.52 0.23 17.16
CA ARG A 75 6.13 -0.92 17.86
C ARG A 75 6.10 -2.19 17.03
N HIS A 76 5.00 -2.46 16.33
CA HIS A 76 4.88 -3.61 15.44
C HIS A 76 5.87 -3.52 14.29
N ILE A 77 5.95 -2.38 13.62
CA ILE A 77 6.93 -2.14 12.54
C ILE A 77 8.35 -2.39 13.06
N ILE A 78 8.72 -1.82 14.22
CA ILE A 78 10.05 -2.00 14.80
C ILE A 78 10.37 -3.47 15.10
N ARG A 79 9.40 -4.25 15.59
CA ARG A 79 9.58 -5.68 15.87
C ARG A 79 9.82 -6.52 14.62
N PHE A 80 9.39 -6.05 13.45
CA PHE A 80 9.65 -6.72 12.18
C PHE A 80 11.08 -6.48 11.65
N TYR A 81 11.74 -5.41 12.09
CA TYR A 81 13.13 -5.19 11.71
C TYR A 81 14.05 -6.25 12.30
N GLY A 82 14.81 -6.91 11.44
CA GLY A 82 15.72 -8.01 11.84
C GLY A 82 15.06 -9.40 11.88
N ASN A 83 13.78 -9.53 11.54
CA ASN A 83 13.12 -10.82 11.39
C ASN A 83 13.32 -11.35 9.95
N PRO A 84 13.57 -12.67 9.76
CA PRO A 84 13.64 -13.28 8.41
C PRO A 84 12.41 -13.03 7.53
N LEU A 85 11.26 -12.72 8.14
CA LEU A 85 10.01 -12.36 7.45
C LEU A 85 10.01 -10.93 6.89
N GLN A 86 11.04 -10.13 7.18
CA GLN A 86 11.11 -8.72 6.75
C GLN A 86 11.01 -8.56 5.22
N GLU A 87 11.68 -9.42 4.47
CA GLU A 87 11.65 -9.39 3.00
C GLU A 87 10.27 -9.74 2.43
N LEU A 88 9.62 -10.75 3.01
CA LEU A 88 8.26 -11.17 2.62
C LEU A 88 7.23 -10.09 2.94
N MET A 89 7.35 -9.44 4.09
CA MET A 89 6.44 -8.38 4.52
C MET A 89 6.59 -7.10 3.70
N GLY A 90 7.82 -6.74 3.30
CA GLY A 90 8.07 -5.58 2.43
C GLY A 90 7.31 -5.68 1.12
N GLY A 91 7.44 -6.78 0.41
CA GLY A 91 6.74 -7.01 -0.85
C GLY A 91 5.21 -7.16 -0.70
N TYR A 92 4.74 -7.66 0.44
CA TYR A 92 3.31 -7.74 0.73
C TYR A 92 2.69 -6.36 0.97
N LEU A 93 3.34 -5.52 1.78
CA LEU A 93 2.89 -4.17 2.07
C LEU A 93 2.86 -3.30 0.81
N GLU A 94 3.89 -3.40 -0.04
CA GLU A 94 3.96 -2.66 -1.30
C GLU A 94 2.80 -3.04 -2.23
N ARG A 95 2.54 -4.34 -2.42
CA ARG A 95 1.41 -4.83 -3.22
C ARG A 95 0.06 -4.45 -2.62
N SER A 96 -0.07 -4.51 -1.31
CA SER A 96 -1.31 -4.16 -0.60
C SER A 96 -1.65 -2.68 -0.77
N LEU A 97 -0.66 -1.80 -0.63
CA LEU A 97 -0.82 -0.36 -0.87
C LEU A 97 -1.15 -0.06 -2.34
N ASP A 98 -0.47 -0.71 -3.29
CA ASP A 98 -0.72 -0.51 -4.72
C ASP A 98 -2.16 -0.92 -5.11
N VAL A 99 -2.63 -2.05 -4.61
CA VAL A 99 -4.01 -2.51 -4.82
C VAL A 99 -5.01 -1.54 -4.19
N PHE A 100 -4.76 -1.09 -2.96
CA PHE A 100 -5.63 -0.15 -2.26
C PHE A 100 -5.74 1.19 -3.00
N MET A 101 -4.61 1.75 -3.45
CA MET A 101 -4.59 3.01 -4.20
C MET A 101 -5.28 2.90 -5.56
N LYS A 102 -5.09 1.78 -6.28
CA LYS A 102 -5.78 1.51 -7.54
C LYS A 102 -7.29 1.38 -7.34
N GLN A 103 -7.72 0.72 -6.28
CA GLN A 103 -9.13 0.55 -5.95
C GLN A 103 -9.79 1.88 -5.57
N GLN A 104 -9.08 2.73 -4.80
CA GLN A 104 -9.56 4.06 -4.44
C GLN A 104 -9.73 4.96 -5.68
N LYS A 105 -8.76 4.93 -6.61
CA LYS A 105 -8.86 5.66 -7.87
C LYS A 105 -10.01 5.18 -8.74
N SER A 106 -10.21 3.86 -8.84
CA SER A 106 -11.32 3.26 -9.58
C SER A 106 -12.69 3.66 -9.02
N LEU A 107 -12.83 3.70 -7.69
CA LEU A 107 -14.05 4.19 -7.04
C LEU A 107 -14.30 5.67 -7.32
N GLN A 108 -13.27 6.50 -7.28
CA GLN A 108 -13.38 7.93 -7.56
C GLN A 108 -13.77 8.19 -9.01
N ASP A 109 -13.20 7.44 -9.96
CA ASP A 109 -13.55 7.48 -11.39
C ASP A 109 -14.99 7.01 -11.65
N GLN A 110 -15.47 5.99 -10.93
CA GLN A 110 -16.86 5.52 -11.02
C GLN A 110 -17.85 6.53 -10.48
N ILE A 111 -17.57 7.16 -9.35
CA ILE A 111 -18.42 8.22 -8.78
C ILE A 111 -18.49 9.41 -9.72
N GLN A 112 -17.36 9.82 -10.29
CA GLN A 112 -17.30 10.95 -11.22
C GLN A 112 -18.04 10.67 -12.54
N LYS A 113 -17.97 9.43 -13.05
CA LYS A 113 -18.74 9.00 -14.23
C LYS A 113 -20.24 8.90 -13.96
N SER A 114 -20.64 8.46 -12.76
CA SER A 114 -22.05 8.35 -12.37
C SER A 114 -22.68 9.73 -12.13
N MET A 115 -21.95 10.68 -11.56
CA MET A 115 -22.45 12.05 -11.35
C MET A 115 -22.51 12.88 -12.63
N GLY A 116 -21.67 12.56 -13.63
CA GLY A 116 -21.69 13.23 -14.94
C GLY A 116 -22.74 12.72 -15.93
N ALA A 117 -23.36 11.58 -15.66
CA ALA A 117 -24.26 10.90 -16.59
C ALA A 117 -25.75 10.96 -16.21
N LEU A 118 -26.12 11.60 -15.09
CA LEU A 118 -27.51 11.68 -14.65
C LEU A 118 -28.10 13.10 -14.91
N PRO A 119 -29.11 13.24 -15.81
CA PRO A 119 -29.96 14.40 -15.78
C PRO A 119 -30.74 14.42 -14.45
N LEU A 120 -30.76 15.59 -13.80
CA LEU A 120 -31.50 15.80 -12.56
C LEU A 120 -32.98 15.37 -12.77
N GLY A 121 -33.39 14.25 -12.22
CA GLY A 121 -34.79 13.90 -12.16
C GLY A 121 -35.17 12.42 -12.26
N MET A 122 -34.26 11.48 -12.52
CA MET A 122 -34.65 10.07 -12.64
C MET A 122 -33.65 9.12 -11.96
N VAL A 123 -33.83 8.93 -10.67
CA VAL A 123 -33.13 7.87 -9.91
C VAL A 123 -34.06 6.66 -9.83
N PRO A 124 -33.83 5.56 -10.56
CA PRO A 124 -34.61 4.34 -10.37
C PRO A 124 -34.34 3.78 -8.96
N PRO A 125 -35.36 3.28 -8.26
CA PRO A 125 -35.23 2.80 -6.87
C PRO A 125 -34.33 1.54 -6.70
N SER A 126 -33.84 0.97 -7.80
CA SER A 126 -32.91 -0.18 -7.80
C SER A 126 -31.43 0.20 -7.75
N MET A 127 -31.09 1.50 -7.75
CA MET A 127 -29.72 2.01 -7.66
C MET A 127 -29.47 2.80 -6.39
N SER A 128 -29.95 2.31 -5.24
CA SER A 128 -29.57 2.90 -3.97
C SER A 128 -28.13 2.55 -3.64
N PRO A 129 -27.30 3.53 -3.20
CA PRO A 129 -25.90 3.30 -2.82
C PRO A 129 -25.72 2.27 -1.71
N LEU A 130 -26.80 2.00 -0.94
CA LEU A 130 -26.82 0.96 0.11
C LEU A 130 -26.86 -0.47 -0.44
N GLY A 131 -27.47 -0.73 -1.59
CA GLY A 131 -27.53 -2.08 -2.19
C GLY A 131 -26.18 -2.54 -2.75
N SER A 132 -25.43 -1.62 -3.37
CA SER A 132 -24.10 -1.92 -3.87
C SER A 132 -23.04 -2.11 -2.77
N MET A 133 -23.24 -1.50 -1.61
CA MET A 133 -22.38 -1.67 -0.44
C MET A 133 -22.57 -3.04 0.21
N GLN A 134 -23.79 -3.58 0.24
CA GLN A 134 -24.08 -4.93 0.75
C GLN A 134 -23.52 -6.02 -0.15
N ASP A 135 -23.62 -5.88 -1.46
CA ASP A 135 -23.04 -6.82 -2.43
C ASP A 135 -21.50 -6.78 -2.42
N MET A 136 -20.88 -5.62 -2.25
CA MET A 136 -19.44 -5.50 -2.07
C MET A 136 -18.96 -6.10 -0.76
N ALA A 137 -19.69 -5.93 0.34
CA ALA A 137 -19.37 -6.52 1.63
C ALA A 137 -19.47 -8.05 1.58
N ALA A 138 -20.46 -8.62 0.90
CA ALA A 138 -20.61 -10.06 0.72
C ALA A 138 -19.46 -10.65 -0.12
N LYS A 139 -19.11 -10.03 -1.25
CA LYS A 139 -17.98 -10.45 -2.09
C LYS A 139 -16.62 -10.32 -1.39
N ASN A 140 -16.46 -9.29 -0.57
CA ASN A 140 -15.24 -9.10 0.22
C ASN A 140 -15.12 -10.13 1.34
N MET A 141 -16.24 -10.55 1.92
CA MET A 141 -16.28 -11.60 2.95
C MET A 141 -16.00 -12.99 2.36
N GLU A 142 -16.50 -13.30 1.16
CA GLU A 142 -16.15 -14.51 0.43
C GLU A 142 -14.66 -14.57 0.06
N ALA A 143 -14.10 -13.48 -0.45
CA ALA A 143 -12.68 -13.37 -0.76
C ALA A 143 -11.80 -13.55 0.50
N TRP A 144 -12.21 -12.99 1.63
CA TRP A 144 -11.54 -13.14 2.92
C TRP A 144 -11.58 -14.59 3.41
N THR A 145 -12.74 -15.25 3.33
CA THR A 145 -12.92 -16.66 3.73
C THR A 145 -12.11 -17.61 2.83
N GLN A 146 -12.01 -17.28 1.55
CA GLN A 146 -11.21 -18.06 0.58
C GLN A 146 -9.70 -17.90 0.86
N MET A 147 -9.26 -16.69 1.22
CA MET A 147 -7.88 -16.42 1.60
C MET A 147 -7.50 -17.13 2.91
N GLN A 148 -8.39 -17.15 3.91
CA GLN A 148 -8.19 -17.92 5.14
C GLN A 148 -8.10 -19.43 4.89
N LYS A 149 -8.96 -19.99 4.03
CA LYS A 149 -8.90 -21.41 3.65
C LYS A 149 -7.59 -21.75 2.95
N THR A 150 -7.16 -20.93 2.00
CA THR A 150 -5.89 -21.13 1.29
C THR A 150 -4.69 -21.04 2.23
N PHE A 151 -4.72 -20.13 3.21
CA PHE A 151 -3.68 -20.00 4.22
C PHE A 151 -3.64 -21.19 5.19
N LEU A 152 -4.80 -21.70 5.61
CA LEU A 152 -4.91 -22.90 6.45
C LEU A 152 -4.47 -24.16 5.72
N ASP A 153 -4.83 -24.31 4.44
CA ASP A 153 -4.42 -25.44 3.59
C ASP A 153 -2.90 -25.44 3.31
N MET A 154 -2.28 -24.26 3.31
CA MET A 154 -0.84 -24.10 3.15
C MET A 154 -0.06 -24.37 4.44
N MET A 155 -0.69 -24.17 5.60
CA MET A 155 -0.08 -24.37 6.94
C MET A 155 -0.33 -25.76 7.54
N MET A 156 -1.35 -26.49 7.09
CA MET A 156 -1.60 -27.88 7.52
C MET A 156 -0.95 -28.85 6.54
N PRO A 157 0.00 -29.69 6.99
CA PRO A 157 0.48 -30.78 6.16
C PRO A 157 -0.68 -31.77 5.91
N ARG A 158 -0.97 -32.03 4.63
CA ARG A 158 -1.95 -33.03 4.23
C ARG A 158 -1.64 -34.35 4.92
N PRO A 159 -2.61 -35.01 5.59
CA PRO A 159 -2.41 -36.36 6.06
C PRO A 159 -2.12 -37.27 4.85
N VAL A 160 -0.99 -37.96 4.92
CA VAL A 160 -0.57 -38.93 3.93
C VAL A 160 -1.64 -40.03 3.94
N PRO A 161 -2.21 -40.43 2.79
CA PRO A 161 -3.16 -41.57 2.77
C PRO A 161 -2.43 -42.81 3.20
N GLU A 162 -2.91 -43.41 4.28
CA GLU A 162 -2.43 -44.67 4.80
C GLU A 162 -2.68 -45.78 3.75
N LYS A 163 -1.61 -46.46 3.31
CA LYS A 163 -1.69 -47.61 2.42
C LYS A 163 -2.54 -48.68 3.08
N PRO A 164 -3.45 -49.36 2.32
CA PRO A 164 -4.20 -50.47 2.85
C PRO A 164 -3.25 -51.61 3.24
N LYS A 165 -3.39 -52.05 4.49
CA LYS A 165 -2.69 -53.23 5.03
C LYS A 165 -3.18 -54.46 4.25
N ASP A 166 -2.26 -55.12 3.55
CA ASP A 166 -2.47 -56.43 2.98
C ASP A 166 -2.87 -57.42 4.09
N LYS A 167 -3.97 -58.12 3.86
CA LYS A 167 -4.41 -59.24 4.70
C LYS A 167 -3.46 -60.41 4.46
N PRO A 168 -3.00 -61.11 5.51
CA PRO A 168 -2.31 -62.38 5.32
C PRO A 168 -3.28 -63.46 4.85
N THR A 169 -2.98 -64.05 3.70
CA THR A 169 -3.60 -65.28 3.23
C THR A 169 -3.01 -66.45 4.03
N ASP A 170 -3.88 -67.08 4.82
CA ASP A 170 -3.67 -68.41 5.39
C ASP A 170 -3.64 -69.45 4.27
N HIS A 171 -2.56 -70.22 4.26
CA HIS A 171 -2.52 -71.64 3.83
C HIS A 171 -1.63 -72.43 4.74
#